data_572c209520256159230fee83add77192
#
_entry.id   572c209520256159230fee83add77192
#
_cell.length_a   1.000
_cell.length_b   1.000
_cell.length_c   1.000
_cell.angle_alpha   90.00
_cell.angle_beta   90.00
_cell.angle_gamma   90.00
#
_symmetry.space_group_name_H-M   'P 1'
#
loop_
_entity.id
_entity.type
_entity.pdbx_description
1 polymer ?
#
loop_
_entity_poly.entity_id
_entity_poly.type
_entity_poly.pdbx_seq_one_letter_code
_entity_poly.pdbx_strand_id
1 'polypeptide(L)'
;MQKIAVLTALEKNGIVAVLRAESAEKALKIADALVAGGVKSIELTFTVPGAVQAIENLAKEYADDGGVVIGAGTVLDAHAAHDAITAGAKFVVAPTFDRETAELCNLYQIPYIPGCMTVNEMKTAMKAGSDLVKFFPSDVLGPAFIKDVKAPLPQLEIMPSGGVNLDNLADWYQAGCKVIGVGGSLLKPAKTNQFDKVTETAKAFAQRYRQLSGRHA
;
A
#
# COMPACT_ATOMS: atom_id res chain seq x y z
N MET A 1 4.00 -1.29 -20.14
CA MET A 1 4.02 0.06 -19.52
C MET A 1 4.13 -0.15 -18.01
N GLN A 2 5.13 0.47 -17.38
CA GLN A 2 5.48 0.22 -15.98
C GLN A 2 4.31 0.51 -15.01
N LYS A 3 3.68 1.68 -15.10
CA LYS A 3 2.56 2.08 -14.24
C LYS A 3 1.43 1.04 -14.23
N ILE A 4 1.01 0.58 -15.41
CA ILE A 4 -0.05 -0.42 -15.55
C ILE A 4 0.36 -1.75 -14.91
N ALA A 5 1.58 -2.21 -15.16
CA ALA A 5 2.07 -3.47 -14.59
C ALA A 5 2.07 -3.43 -13.05
N VAL A 6 2.49 -2.30 -12.46
CA VAL A 6 2.48 -2.12 -11.01
C VAL A 6 1.06 -2.11 -10.44
N LEU A 7 0.13 -1.36 -11.04
CA LEU A 7 -1.27 -1.33 -10.60
C LEU A 7 -1.92 -2.72 -10.69
N THR A 8 -1.66 -3.46 -11.78
CA THR A 8 -2.12 -4.84 -11.93
C THR A 8 -1.55 -5.76 -10.86
N ALA A 9 -0.25 -5.60 -10.53
CA ALA A 9 0.38 -6.38 -9.47
C ALA A 9 -0.19 -6.06 -8.09
N LEU A 10 -0.44 -4.77 -7.78
CA LEU A 10 -1.08 -4.35 -6.53
C LEU A 10 -2.47 -4.96 -6.39
N GLU A 11 -3.30 -4.92 -7.45
CA GLU A 11 -4.62 -5.54 -7.46
C GLU A 11 -4.55 -7.06 -7.33
N LYS A 12 -3.59 -7.70 -8.02
CA LYS A 12 -3.37 -9.15 -7.93
C LYS A 12 -2.97 -9.57 -6.52
N ASN A 13 -2.05 -8.86 -5.90
CA ASN A 13 -1.57 -9.13 -4.53
C ASN A 13 -2.63 -8.79 -3.48
N GLY A 14 -3.41 -7.74 -3.70
CA GLY A 14 -4.56 -7.33 -2.90
C GLY A 14 -4.21 -6.66 -1.58
N ILE A 15 -3.26 -7.21 -0.84
CA ILE A 15 -2.81 -6.66 0.45
C ILE A 15 -1.54 -5.85 0.25
N VAL A 16 -1.56 -4.60 0.73
CA VAL A 16 -0.39 -3.73 0.84
C VAL A 16 -0.01 -3.60 2.31
N ALA A 17 1.14 -4.14 2.68
CA ALA A 17 1.66 -3.98 4.03
C ALA A 17 2.20 -2.55 4.23
N VAL A 18 1.64 -1.80 5.17
CA VAL A 18 2.13 -0.46 5.55
C VAL A 18 3.23 -0.63 6.58
N LEU A 19 4.48 -0.71 6.13
CA LEU A 19 5.64 -1.06 6.95
C LEU A 19 6.21 0.16 7.66
N ARG A 20 6.19 0.10 8.99
CA ARG A 20 6.86 1.02 9.91
C ARG A 20 7.83 0.25 10.79
N ALA A 21 9.03 0.77 10.98
CA ALA A 21 10.06 0.16 11.82
C ALA A 21 10.93 1.23 12.49
N GLU A 22 11.68 0.83 13.51
CA GLU A 22 12.59 1.69 14.27
C GLU A 22 13.91 1.90 13.54
N SER A 23 14.24 1.03 12.56
CA SER A 23 15.45 1.09 11.76
C SER A 23 15.26 0.43 10.39
N ALA A 24 16.14 0.75 9.45
CA ALA A 24 16.19 0.12 8.13
C ALA A 24 16.43 -1.40 8.24
N GLU A 25 17.36 -1.84 9.12
CA GLU A 25 17.63 -3.27 9.34
C GLU A 25 16.38 -4.03 9.79
N LYS A 26 15.62 -3.46 10.74
CA LYS A 26 14.37 -4.08 11.20
C LYS A 26 13.31 -4.09 10.09
N ALA A 27 13.28 -3.05 9.26
CA ALA A 27 12.37 -3.00 8.11
C ALA A 27 12.64 -4.14 7.12
N LEU A 28 13.90 -4.46 6.83
CA LEU A 28 14.27 -5.59 5.97
C LEU A 28 13.74 -6.90 6.54
N LYS A 29 14.02 -7.20 7.80
CA LYS A 29 13.54 -8.43 8.48
C LYS A 29 12.00 -8.56 8.46
N ILE A 30 11.30 -7.43 8.61
CA ILE A 30 9.84 -7.41 8.52
C ILE A 30 9.39 -7.71 7.08
N ALA A 31 10.04 -7.11 6.08
CA ALA A 31 9.73 -7.33 4.68
C ALA A 31 9.90 -8.81 4.29
N ASP A 32 11.01 -9.45 4.72
CA ASP A 32 11.25 -10.88 4.50
C ASP A 32 10.13 -11.74 5.09
N ALA A 33 9.73 -11.43 6.33
CA ALA A 33 8.65 -12.15 7.00
C ALA A 33 7.29 -11.97 6.28
N LEU A 34 7.01 -10.77 5.74
CA LEU A 34 5.81 -10.47 4.97
C LEU A 34 5.78 -11.27 3.66
N VAL A 35 6.88 -11.24 2.90
CA VAL A 35 7.03 -11.97 1.63
C VAL A 35 6.92 -13.48 1.85
N ALA A 36 7.60 -14.02 2.86
CA ALA A 36 7.51 -15.44 3.26
C ALA A 36 6.06 -15.85 3.62
N GLY A 37 5.27 -14.92 4.17
CA GLY A 37 3.84 -15.10 4.45
C GLY A 37 2.92 -14.87 3.25
N GLY A 38 3.46 -14.46 2.09
CA GLY A 38 2.68 -14.25 0.86
C GLY A 38 2.08 -12.86 0.71
N VAL A 39 2.44 -11.89 1.55
CA VAL A 39 2.13 -10.47 1.37
C VAL A 39 3.26 -9.84 0.56
N LYS A 40 3.02 -9.60 -0.72
CA LYS A 40 4.05 -9.24 -1.71
C LYS A 40 4.06 -7.75 -2.11
N SER A 41 3.12 -6.95 -1.65
CA SER A 41 3.15 -5.49 -1.85
C SER A 41 3.48 -4.80 -0.53
N ILE A 42 4.57 -4.04 -0.49
CA ILE A 42 5.12 -3.43 0.72
C ILE A 42 5.26 -1.93 0.51
N GLU A 43 4.54 -1.14 1.29
CA GLU A 43 4.65 0.31 1.43
C GLU A 43 5.62 0.60 2.59
N LEU A 44 6.92 0.82 2.32
CA LEU A 44 7.88 1.23 3.34
C LEU A 44 7.73 2.72 3.61
N THR A 45 7.39 3.09 4.84
CA THR A 45 7.08 4.50 5.16
C THR A 45 8.34 5.33 5.42
N PHE A 46 8.34 6.58 4.96
CA PHE A 46 9.42 7.55 5.21
C PHE A 46 9.60 7.93 6.68
N THR A 47 8.73 7.43 7.57
CA THR A 47 8.92 7.52 9.02
C THR A 47 9.97 6.53 9.56
N VAL A 48 10.44 5.58 8.73
CA VAL A 48 11.53 4.68 9.06
C VAL A 48 12.87 5.43 8.89
N PRO A 49 13.74 5.47 9.92
CA PRO A 49 15.07 6.02 9.74
C PRO A 49 15.85 5.31 8.64
N GLY A 50 16.42 6.08 7.69
CA GLY A 50 17.10 5.51 6.53
C GLY A 50 16.17 4.86 5.50
N ALA A 51 14.93 5.34 5.38
CA ALA A 51 13.90 4.77 4.48
C ALA A 51 14.38 4.63 3.04
N VAL A 52 15.07 5.64 2.48
CA VAL A 52 15.59 5.61 1.11
C VAL A 52 16.53 4.43 0.91
N GLN A 53 17.50 4.23 1.82
CA GLN A 53 18.42 3.10 1.74
C GLN A 53 17.72 1.76 1.93
N ALA A 54 16.71 1.71 2.81
CA ALA A 54 15.91 0.48 3.01
C ALA A 54 15.10 0.14 1.75
N ILE A 55 14.51 1.12 1.08
CA ILE A 55 13.82 0.93 -0.21
C ILE A 55 14.79 0.40 -1.27
N GLU A 56 15.97 1.00 -1.38
CA GLU A 56 17.00 0.56 -2.33
C GLU A 56 17.42 -0.89 -2.09
N ASN A 57 17.65 -1.26 -0.83
CA ASN A 57 18.02 -2.62 -0.47
C ASN A 57 16.91 -3.62 -0.82
N LEU A 58 15.65 -3.33 -0.44
CA LEU A 58 14.51 -4.17 -0.77
C LEU A 58 14.27 -4.28 -2.27
N ALA A 59 14.41 -3.16 -3.00
CA ALA A 59 14.24 -3.16 -4.46
C ALA A 59 15.29 -4.03 -5.17
N LYS A 60 16.52 -4.07 -4.65
CA LYS A 60 17.59 -4.95 -5.14
C LYS A 60 17.37 -6.40 -4.77
N GLU A 61 17.01 -6.66 -3.52
CA GLU A 61 16.79 -8.02 -3.00
C GLU A 61 15.67 -8.75 -3.74
N TYR A 62 14.57 -8.07 -4.03
CA TYR A 62 13.42 -8.64 -4.73
C TYR A 62 13.36 -8.33 -6.22
N ALA A 63 14.48 -7.90 -6.84
CA ALA A 63 14.52 -7.52 -8.26
C ALA A 63 14.04 -8.65 -9.19
N ASP A 64 14.38 -9.89 -8.85
CA ASP A 64 14.07 -11.10 -9.65
C ASP A 64 12.75 -11.77 -9.23
N ASP A 65 12.11 -11.38 -8.13
CA ASP A 65 10.75 -11.83 -7.76
C ASP A 65 9.71 -10.90 -8.41
N GLY A 66 9.28 -11.25 -9.61
CA GLY A 66 8.28 -10.47 -10.35
C GLY A 66 6.92 -10.32 -9.67
N GLY A 67 6.70 -10.95 -8.51
CA GLY A 67 5.48 -10.80 -7.71
C GLY A 67 5.59 -9.79 -6.58
N VAL A 68 6.83 -9.46 -6.14
CA VAL A 68 7.06 -8.50 -5.06
C VAL A 68 7.09 -7.09 -5.59
N VAL A 69 6.35 -6.19 -4.96
CA VAL A 69 6.26 -4.77 -5.33
C VAL A 69 6.60 -3.90 -4.12
N ILE A 70 7.75 -3.24 -4.18
CA ILE A 70 8.21 -2.32 -3.14
C ILE A 70 7.79 -0.90 -3.51
N GLY A 71 7.16 -0.20 -2.58
CA GLY A 71 6.78 1.20 -2.71
C GLY A 71 7.18 2.02 -1.49
N ALA A 72 7.05 3.32 -1.62
CA ALA A 72 7.29 4.28 -0.55
C ALA A 72 5.98 4.80 0.02
N GLY A 73 5.89 4.93 1.34
CA GLY A 73 4.75 5.51 2.03
C GLY A 73 5.11 6.71 2.90
N THR A 74 4.09 7.46 3.29
CA THR A 74 4.26 8.71 4.04
C THR A 74 5.14 9.72 3.28
N VAL A 75 5.02 9.72 1.96
CA VAL A 75 5.69 10.69 1.08
C VAL A 75 4.87 11.97 1.08
N LEU A 76 5.47 13.09 1.50
CA LEU A 76 4.73 14.34 1.75
C LEU A 76 4.93 15.39 0.65
N ASP A 77 5.94 15.24 -0.20
CA ASP A 77 6.29 16.19 -1.25
C ASP A 77 6.99 15.51 -2.43
N ALA A 78 7.19 16.29 -3.50
CA ALA A 78 7.83 15.80 -4.72
C ALA A 78 9.31 15.42 -4.54
N HIS A 79 10.03 16.04 -3.60
CA HIS A 79 11.43 15.69 -3.34
C HIS A 79 11.54 14.29 -2.73
N ALA A 80 10.75 14.03 -1.69
CA ALA A 80 10.69 12.70 -1.09
C ALA A 80 10.19 11.64 -2.10
N ALA A 81 9.28 12.01 -2.99
CA ALA A 81 8.83 11.12 -4.08
C ALA A 81 9.96 10.81 -5.06
N HIS A 82 10.75 11.81 -5.46
CA HIS A 82 11.91 11.63 -6.34
C HIS A 82 12.95 10.71 -5.71
N ASP A 83 13.28 10.92 -4.44
CA ASP A 83 14.23 10.08 -3.71
C ASP A 83 13.76 8.63 -3.64
N ALA A 84 12.46 8.42 -3.33
CA ALA A 84 11.85 7.10 -3.33
C ALA A 84 11.93 6.40 -4.70
N ILE A 85 11.61 7.10 -5.77
CA ILE A 85 11.65 6.59 -7.15
C ILE A 85 13.07 6.22 -7.53
N THR A 86 14.04 7.09 -7.22
CA THR A 86 15.47 6.87 -7.48
C THR A 86 16.00 5.65 -6.72
N ALA A 87 15.52 5.43 -5.49
CA ALA A 87 15.83 4.24 -4.69
C ALA A 87 15.15 2.95 -5.22
N GLY A 88 14.28 3.05 -6.23
CA GLY A 88 13.65 1.88 -6.87
C GLY A 88 12.20 1.61 -6.44
N ALA A 89 11.57 2.52 -5.68
CA ALA A 89 10.14 2.40 -5.37
C ALA A 89 9.29 2.32 -6.65
N LYS A 90 8.38 1.35 -6.69
CA LYS A 90 7.49 1.11 -7.83
C LYS A 90 6.14 1.82 -7.71
N PHE A 91 5.77 2.28 -6.52
CA PHE A 91 4.60 3.11 -6.26
C PHE A 91 4.88 4.05 -5.08
N VAL A 92 4.15 5.15 -5.03
CA VAL A 92 4.28 6.18 -3.99
C VAL A 92 2.93 6.36 -3.31
N VAL A 93 2.92 6.31 -1.99
CA VAL A 93 1.73 6.53 -1.15
C VAL A 93 1.94 7.72 -0.24
N ALA A 94 0.94 8.57 -0.14
CA ALA A 94 0.93 9.73 0.73
C ALA A 94 -0.25 9.68 1.73
N PRO A 95 -0.17 10.35 2.87
CA PRO A 95 -1.34 10.52 3.75
C PRO A 95 -2.33 11.57 3.24
N THR A 96 -1.92 12.43 2.31
CA THR A 96 -2.68 13.53 1.72
C THR A 96 -2.43 13.62 0.22
N PHE A 97 -3.24 14.38 -0.50
CA PHE A 97 -2.98 14.73 -1.90
C PHE A 97 -2.01 15.92 -1.99
N ASP A 98 -0.98 15.77 -2.82
CA ASP A 98 -0.07 16.85 -3.22
C ASP A 98 0.05 16.87 -4.75
N ARG A 99 -0.12 18.07 -5.36
CA ARG A 99 -0.16 18.21 -6.83
C ARG A 99 1.22 18.01 -7.46
N GLU A 100 2.26 18.56 -6.88
CA GLU A 100 3.62 18.47 -7.42
C GLU A 100 4.11 17.01 -7.39
N THR A 101 3.79 16.29 -6.32
CA THR A 101 4.03 14.85 -6.22
C THR A 101 3.29 14.07 -7.30
N ALA A 102 2.02 14.41 -7.58
CA ALA A 102 1.25 13.76 -8.63
C ALA A 102 1.86 13.99 -10.02
N GLU A 103 2.25 15.22 -10.32
CA GLU A 103 2.90 15.61 -11.58
C GLU A 103 4.23 14.89 -11.75
N LEU A 104 5.06 14.84 -10.71
CA LEU A 104 6.32 14.12 -10.71
C LEU A 104 6.11 12.61 -10.97
N CYS A 105 5.25 11.97 -10.21
CA CYS A 105 4.97 10.54 -10.35
C CYS A 105 4.43 10.20 -11.74
N ASN A 106 3.57 11.05 -12.31
CA ASN A 106 3.10 10.89 -13.69
C ASN A 106 4.23 10.99 -14.72
N LEU A 107 5.16 11.93 -14.52
CA LEU A 107 6.34 12.08 -15.40
C LEU A 107 7.20 10.80 -15.40
N TYR A 108 7.41 10.20 -14.23
CA TYR A 108 8.18 8.96 -14.07
C TYR A 108 7.38 7.69 -14.33
N GLN A 109 6.08 7.78 -14.65
CA GLN A 109 5.17 6.64 -14.86
C GLN A 109 5.09 5.70 -13.64
N ILE A 110 5.10 6.29 -12.45
CA ILE A 110 4.95 5.61 -11.16
C ILE A 110 3.53 5.87 -10.63
N PRO A 111 2.79 4.85 -10.16
CA PRO A 111 1.52 5.05 -9.49
C PRO A 111 1.66 5.95 -8.26
N TYR A 112 0.86 7.02 -8.19
CA TYR A 112 0.72 7.84 -7.00
C TYR A 112 -0.63 7.54 -6.34
N ILE A 113 -0.60 7.13 -5.08
CA ILE A 113 -1.76 6.72 -4.27
C ILE A 113 -1.93 7.72 -3.12
N PRO A 114 -2.51 8.91 -3.38
CA PRO A 114 -2.68 9.96 -2.38
C PRO A 114 -3.75 9.62 -1.36
N GLY A 115 -3.53 10.06 -0.12
CA GLY A 115 -4.50 10.02 0.95
C GLY A 115 -5.63 11.02 0.71
N CYS A 116 -6.86 10.54 0.86
CA CYS A 116 -8.08 11.32 0.72
C CYS A 116 -9.09 10.87 1.79
N MET A 117 -9.82 11.81 2.36
CA MET A 117 -10.91 11.52 3.29
C MET A 117 -12.26 11.99 2.79
N THR A 118 -12.30 12.91 1.85
CA THR A 118 -13.51 13.49 1.27
C THR A 118 -13.64 13.19 -0.21
N VAL A 119 -14.88 13.17 -0.70
CA VAL A 119 -15.20 12.99 -2.14
C VAL A 119 -14.50 14.06 -3.00
N ASN A 120 -14.35 15.28 -2.46
CA ASN A 120 -13.69 16.37 -3.18
C ASN A 120 -12.19 16.13 -3.36
N GLU A 121 -11.51 15.64 -2.34
CA GLU A 121 -10.09 15.24 -2.41
C GLU A 121 -9.90 14.09 -3.39
N MET A 122 -10.75 13.08 -3.32
CA MET A 122 -10.72 11.92 -4.24
C MET A 122 -10.89 12.36 -5.69
N LYS A 123 -11.89 13.22 -5.97
CA LYS A 123 -12.10 13.79 -7.30
C LYS A 123 -10.87 14.60 -7.78
N THR A 124 -10.26 15.37 -6.89
CA THR A 124 -9.07 16.15 -7.21
C THR A 124 -7.88 15.26 -7.56
N ALA A 125 -7.66 14.20 -6.77
CA ALA A 125 -6.62 13.21 -7.03
C ALA A 125 -6.82 12.50 -8.37
N MET A 126 -8.04 12.05 -8.69
CA MET A 126 -8.36 11.45 -9.99
C MET A 126 -8.06 12.38 -11.16
N LYS A 127 -8.45 13.67 -11.04
CA LYS A 127 -8.16 14.68 -12.08
C LYS A 127 -6.67 14.93 -12.27
N ALA A 128 -5.85 14.66 -11.25
CA ALA A 128 -4.40 14.75 -11.30
C ALA A 128 -3.73 13.43 -11.76
N GLY A 129 -4.51 12.43 -12.21
CA GLY A 129 -4.00 11.19 -12.78
C GLY A 129 -3.77 10.05 -11.79
N SER A 130 -4.34 10.12 -10.57
CA SER A 130 -4.31 8.99 -9.63
C SER A 130 -5.34 7.94 -10.05
N ASP A 131 -4.88 6.72 -10.34
CA ASP A 131 -5.73 5.58 -10.72
C ASP A 131 -6.28 4.84 -9.50
N LEU A 132 -5.62 4.99 -8.35
CA LEU A 132 -5.98 4.44 -7.05
C LEU A 132 -5.78 5.52 -6.00
N VAL A 133 -6.74 5.72 -5.11
CA VAL A 133 -6.61 6.66 -3.98
C VAL A 133 -6.60 5.92 -2.65
N LYS A 134 -5.83 6.40 -1.71
CA LYS A 134 -5.83 5.91 -0.33
C LYS A 134 -6.95 6.58 0.45
N PHE A 135 -7.88 5.81 1.00
CA PHE A 135 -8.85 6.31 1.96
C PHE A 135 -8.23 6.26 3.37
N PHE A 136 -7.94 7.41 3.96
CA PHE A 136 -7.19 7.51 5.21
C PHE A 136 -7.59 8.73 6.05
N PRO A 137 -7.77 8.54 7.38
CA PRO A 137 -7.81 7.28 8.11
C PRO A 137 -9.14 6.56 7.92
N SER A 138 -9.11 5.27 7.51
CA SER A 138 -10.33 4.58 7.08
C SER A 138 -11.22 4.07 8.22
N ASP A 139 -10.68 3.92 9.42
CA ASP A 139 -11.41 3.51 10.62
C ASP A 139 -12.43 4.55 11.12
N VAL A 140 -12.30 5.81 10.70
CA VAL A 140 -13.22 6.89 11.12
C VAL A 140 -14.62 6.73 10.50
N LEU A 141 -14.71 6.38 9.22
CA LEU A 141 -15.99 6.30 8.49
C LEU A 141 -16.38 4.87 8.10
N GLY A 142 -15.42 3.95 8.09
CA GLY A 142 -15.67 2.55 7.82
C GLY A 142 -16.03 2.21 6.36
N PRO A 143 -16.31 0.90 6.09
CA PRO A 143 -16.59 0.41 4.72
C PRO A 143 -17.87 0.97 4.09
N ALA A 144 -18.85 1.42 4.88
CA ALA A 144 -20.08 2.00 4.37
C ALA A 144 -19.81 3.25 3.52
N PHE A 145 -18.86 4.09 3.94
CA PHE A 145 -18.45 5.28 3.20
C PHE A 145 -17.98 4.97 1.77
N ILE A 146 -17.32 3.84 1.56
CA ILE A 146 -16.85 3.43 0.23
C ILE A 146 -18.03 3.22 -0.73
N LYS A 147 -19.11 2.59 -0.26
CA LYS A 147 -20.31 2.35 -1.06
C LYS A 147 -20.98 3.67 -1.44
N ASP A 148 -21.06 4.59 -0.49
CA ASP A 148 -21.65 5.92 -0.71
C ASP A 148 -20.83 6.74 -1.72
N VAL A 149 -19.50 6.68 -1.66
CA VAL A 149 -18.62 7.36 -2.62
C VAL A 149 -18.68 6.71 -3.99
N LYS A 150 -18.69 5.38 -4.08
CA LYS A 150 -18.74 4.66 -5.38
C LYS A 150 -20.08 4.80 -6.09
N ALA A 151 -21.15 5.17 -5.41
CA ALA A 151 -22.43 5.43 -6.05
C ALA A 151 -22.34 6.55 -7.12
N PRO A 152 -21.85 7.76 -6.81
CA PRO A 152 -21.63 8.82 -7.81
C PRO A 152 -20.31 8.69 -8.60
N LEU A 153 -19.32 7.93 -8.11
CA LEU A 153 -18.01 7.75 -8.71
C LEU A 153 -17.65 6.26 -8.88
N PRO A 154 -18.42 5.50 -9.71
CA PRO A 154 -18.24 4.04 -9.82
C PRO A 154 -16.86 3.63 -10.38
N GLN A 155 -16.19 4.51 -11.13
CA GLN A 155 -14.87 4.29 -11.71
C GLN A 155 -13.72 4.48 -10.71
N LEU A 156 -13.99 5.04 -9.51
CA LEU A 156 -12.95 5.32 -8.52
C LEU A 156 -12.46 4.03 -7.86
N GLU A 157 -11.16 3.78 -7.90
CA GLU A 157 -10.54 2.71 -7.13
C GLU A 157 -9.97 3.24 -5.81
N ILE A 158 -10.23 2.50 -4.71
CA ILE A 158 -9.95 2.96 -3.35
C ILE A 158 -9.19 1.87 -2.58
N MET A 159 -8.10 2.29 -1.94
CA MET A 159 -7.32 1.51 -0.98
C MET A 159 -7.58 2.03 0.44
N PRO A 160 -8.38 1.34 1.27
CA PRO A 160 -8.55 1.71 2.67
C PRO A 160 -7.24 1.49 3.43
N SER A 161 -6.93 2.38 4.36
CA SER A 161 -5.76 2.27 5.25
C SER A 161 -6.08 2.90 6.60
N GLY A 162 -5.86 2.13 7.66
CA GLY A 162 -6.24 2.46 9.04
C GLY A 162 -7.35 1.55 9.55
N GLY A 163 -7.16 0.91 10.70
CA GLY A 163 -8.15 0.05 11.34
C GLY A 163 -8.45 -1.29 10.67
N VAL A 164 -7.82 -1.58 9.51
CA VAL A 164 -8.03 -2.85 8.80
C VAL A 164 -7.40 -4.01 9.58
N ASN A 165 -8.15 -5.11 9.71
CA ASN A 165 -7.74 -6.35 10.36
C ASN A 165 -8.42 -7.57 9.70
N LEU A 166 -8.13 -8.78 10.18
CA LEU A 166 -8.68 -10.01 9.60
C LEU A 166 -10.21 -10.11 9.72
N ASP A 167 -10.77 -9.55 10.78
CA ASP A 167 -12.21 -9.63 11.04
C ASP A 167 -13.01 -8.76 10.08
N ASN A 168 -12.51 -7.55 9.75
CA ASN A 168 -13.19 -6.61 8.87
C ASN A 168 -12.69 -6.61 7.41
N LEU A 169 -11.71 -7.44 7.07
CA LEU A 169 -11.15 -7.51 5.70
C LEU A 169 -12.23 -7.80 4.65
N ALA A 170 -13.17 -8.68 4.98
CA ALA A 170 -14.26 -9.03 4.08
C ALA A 170 -15.18 -7.84 3.79
N ASP A 171 -15.46 -7.01 4.79
CA ASP A 171 -16.34 -5.85 4.64
C ASP A 171 -15.73 -4.80 3.68
N TRP A 172 -14.43 -4.55 3.81
CA TRP A 172 -13.70 -3.69 2.87
C TRP A 172 -13.72 -4.24 1.44
N TYR A 173 -13.45 -5.54 1.28
CA TYR A 173 -13.49 -6.18 -0.02
C TYR A 173 -14.88 -6.11 -0.66
N GLN A 174 -15.95 -6.40 0.11
CA GLN A 174 -17.35 -6.33 -0.34
C GLN A 174 -17.82 -4.90 -0.62
N ALA A 175 -17.24 -3.90 0.03
CA ALA A 175 -17.47 -2.49 -0.30
C ALA A 175 -16.86 -2.09 -1.66
N GLY A 176 -16.05 -2.94 -2.28
CA GLY A 176 -15.44 -2.74 -3.59
C GLY A 176 -13.97 -2.37 -3.58
N CYS A 177 -13.28 -2.49 -2.43
CA CYS A 177 -11.84 -2.26 -2.34
C CYS A 177 -11.06 -3.51 -2.77
N LYS A 178 -10.33 -3.43 -3.88
CA LYS A 178 -9.51 -4.54 -4.40
C LYS A 178 -8.07 -4.51 -3.91
N VAL A 179 -7.59 -3.34 -3.52
CA VAL A 179 -6.28 -3.15 -2.88
C VAL A 179 -6.54 -2.66 -1.46
N ILE A 180 -5.94 -3.28 -0.46
CA ILE A 180 -6.23 -3.02 0.95
C ILE A 180 -4.94 -2.81 1.73
N GLY A 181 -4.77 -1.63 2.32
CA GLY A 181 -3.61 -1.25 3.12
C GLY A 181 -3.73 -1.75 4.57
N VAL A 182 -2.78 -2.56 5.01
CA VAL A 182 -2.78 -3.14 6.36
C VAL A 182 -1.49 -2.80 7.09
N GLY A 183 -1.61 -2.15 8.22
CA GLY A 183 -0.46 -1.75 9.05
C GLY A 183 -0.43 -2.47 10.40
N GLY A 184 -0.95 -1.82 11.42
CA GLY A 184 -0.80 -2.24 12.82
C GLY A 184 -1.24 -3.67 13.13
N SER A 185 -2.36 -4.14 12.61
CA SER A 185 -2.87 -5.48 12.84
C SER A 185 -1.95 -6.58 12.26
N LEU A 186 -1.32 -6.29 11.12
CA LEU A 186 -0.38 -7.20 10.45
C LEU A 186 1.00 -7.18 11.14
N LEU A 187 1.47 -6.01 11.58
CA LEU A 187 2.84 -5.79 12.04
C LEU A 187 3.00 -5.72 13.57
N LYS A 188 1.92 -5.91 14.32
CA LYS A 188 1.97 -5.90 15.80
C LYS A 188 3.07 -6.82 16.37
N PRO A 189 3.28 -8.06 15.88
CA PRO A 189 4.33 -8.93 16.41
C PRO A 189 5.75 -8.41 16.18
N ALA A 190 5.98 -7.61 15.14
CA ALA A 190 7.30 -7.04 14.86
C ALA A 190 7.78 -6.07 15.94
N LYS A 191 6.87 -5.45 16.71
CA LYS A 191 7.23 -4.57 17.83
C LYS A 191 8.09 -5.29 18.89
N THR A 192 7.91 -6.59 19.04
CA THR A 192 8.65 -7.45 19.96
C THR A 192 9.56 -8.45 19.23
N ASN A 193 9.98 -8.14 18.01
CA ASN A 193 10.86 -8.94 17.15
C ASN A 193 10.38 -10.38 16.88
N GLN A 194 9.07 -10.61 16.92
CA GLN A 194 8.47 -11.93 16.64
C GLN A 194 8.19 -12.07 15.13
N PHE A 195 9.25 -12.18 14.31
CA PHE A 195 9.14 -12.20 12.85
C PHE A 195 8.39 -13.43 12.33
N ASP A 196 8.54 -14.59 12.98
CA ASP A 196 7.77 -15.79 12.62
C ASP A 196 6.25 -15.54 12.73
N LYS A 197 5.82 -14.81 13.77
CA LYS A 197 4.42 -14.42 13.92
C LYS A 197 3.96 -13.38 12.90
N VAL A 198 4.88 -12.53 12.40
CA VAL A 198 4.57 -11.66 11.26
C VAL A 198 4.28 -12.50 10.03
N THR A 199 5.10 -13.54 9.77
CA THR A 199 4.90 -14.48 8.66
C THR A 199 3.56 -15.22 8.78
N GLU A 200 3.22 -15.72 9.98
CA GLU A 200 1.94 -16.39 10.21
C GLU A 200 0.75 -15.45 9.97
N THR A 201 0.83 -14.21 10.48
CA THR A 201 -0.22 -13.19 10.29
C THR A 201 -0.34 -12.80 8.82
N ALA A 202 0.78 -12.61 8.12
CA ALA A 202 0.80 -12.32 6.69
C ALA A 202 0.15 -13.44 5.88
N LYS A 203 0.45 -14.70 6.22
CA LYS A 203 -0.16 -15.88 5.61
C LYS A 203 -1.68 -15.89 5.79
N ALA A 204 -2.16 -15.56 6.99
CA ALA A 204 -3.59 -15.47 7.26
C ALA A 204 -4.27 -14.38 6.42
N PHE A 205 -3.69 -13.18 6.30
CA PHE A 205 -4.20 -12.11 5.43
C PHE A 205 -4.20 -12.51 3.96
N ALA A 206 -3.10 -13.04 3.46
CA ALA A 206 -2.98 -13.48 2.06
C ALA A 206 -3.99 -14.59 1.73
N GLN A 207 -4.19 -15.54 2.63
CA GLN A 207 -5.16 -16.62 2.48
C GLN A 207 -6.60 -16.08 2.49
N ARG A 208 -6.92 -15.21 3.46
CA ARG A 208 -8.25 -14.60 3.56
C ARG A 208 -8.59 -13.77 2.31
N TYR A 209 -7.63 -12.98 1.81
CA TYR A 209 -7.82 -12.22 0.58
C TYR A 209 -8.06 -13.12 -0.63
N ARG A 210 -7.29 -14.22 -0.81
CA ARG A 210 -7.51 -15.19 -1.89
C ARG A 210 -8.91 -15.80 -1.85
N GLN A 211 -9.40 -16.16 -0.68
CA GLN A 211 -10.77 -16.67 -0.51
C GLN A 211 -11.83 -15.65 -0.97
N LEU A 212 -11.66 -14.38 -0.62
CA LEU A 212 -12.59 -13.30 -0.99
C LEU A 212 -12.56 -13.01 -2.50
N SER A 213 -11.37 -13.07 -3.11
CA SER A 213 -11.17 -12.74 -4.54
C SER A 213 -11.49 -13.91 -5.49
N GLY A 214 -11.77 -15.11 -4.98
CA GLY A 214 -11.95 -16.33 -5.81
C GLY A 214 -10.68 -16.77 -6.54
N ARG A 215 -9.51 -16.24 -6.18
CA ARG A 215 -8.22 -16.58 -6.76
C ARG A 215 -7.65 -17.78 -6.03
N HIS A 216 -7.81 -18.96 -6.63
CA HIS A 216 -7.12 -20.17 -6.18
C HIS A 216 -5.64 -20.07 -6.56
N ALA A 217 -4.75 -20.66 -5.73
CA ALA A 217 -3.30 -20.66 -5.91
C ALA A 217 -2.88 -21.42 -7.17
#